data_299ca4695a0e4400b56482dc3194ca30
#
_entry.id   299ca4695a0e4400b56482dc3194ca30
#
_cell.length_a   1.000
_cell.length_b   1.000
_cell.length_c   1.000
_cell.angle_alpha   90.00
_cell.angle_beta   90.00
_cell.angle_gamma   90.00
#
_symmetry.space_group_name_H-M   'P 1'
#
loop_
_entity.id
_entity.type
_entity.pdbx_description
1 polymer ?
#
loop_
_entity_poly.entity_id
_entity_poly.type
_entity_poly.pdbx_seq_one_letter_code
_entity_poly.pdbx_strand_id
1 'polypeptide(L)'
;MSENMSIYNAVRSVPNEAIKPISAGRLKGFSDINPMWRIKKLTEMFGPCGVGWWYEITDKRIVDDDITKQRAVFLDILLFYIDPETGVPSHGIPGTGGSTLVAQEKNGPYLSDECFKMALTDAISVASKALGLAADIYYAKDRSKYTNPNDASDCAIVPPPAKPVNVVIGGNADLPMICTDCGKQIKDDEHDWSVKYYGKPLCRDCQRKNPRLKK
;
A
#
# COMPACT_ATOMS: atom_id res chain seq x y z
N MET A 1 -22.73 -4.97 12.11
CA MET A 1 -22.18 -4.20 10.98
C MET A 1 -23.13 -4.41 9.81
N SER A 2 -23.41 -3.43 8.98
CA SER A 2 -24.33 -3.65 7.84
C SER A 2 -23.66 -4.60 6.85
N GLU A 3 -24.39 -5.56 6.34
CA GLU A 3 -23.96 -6.54 5.32
C GLU A 3 -23.32 -5.85 4.11
N ASN A 4 -23.80 -4.67 3.74
CA ASN A 4 -23.31 -3.84 2.64
C ASN A 4 -21.85 -3.36 2.77
N MET A 5 -21.22 -3.48 3.96
CA MET A 5 -19.84 -3.04 4.21
C MET A 5 -18.86 -4.21 4.34
N SER A 6 -19.30 -5.44 4.12
CA SER A 6 -18.46 -6.64 4.35
C SER A 6 -17.21 -6.61 3.45
N ILE A 7 -17.39 -6.47 2.14
CA ILE A 7 -16.29 -6.39 1.17
C ILE A 7 -15.40 -5.17 1.46
N TYR A 8 -16.00 -3.98 1.59
CA TYR A 8 -15.26 -2.75 1.85
C TYR A 8 -14.34 -2.86 3.07
N ASN A 9 -14.87 -3.34 4.20
CA ASN A 9 -14.12 -3.47 5.44
C ASN A 9 -13.01 -4.51 5.35
N ALA A 10 -13.19 -5.57 4.56
CA ALA A 10 -12.18 -6.61 4.36
C ALA A 10 -10.99 -6.16 3.50
N VAL A 11 -11.16 -5.15 2.62
CA VAL A 11 -10.16 -4.76 1.62
C VAL A 11 -9.57 -3.36 1.81
N ARG A 12 -10.09 -2.57 2.77
CA ARG A 12 -9.73 -1.16 2.93
C ARG A 12 -8.30 -0.92 3.41
N SER A 13 -7.77 -1.81 4.26
CA SER A 13 -6.46 -1.65 4.89
C SER A 13 -5.36 -2.29 4.07
N VAL A 14 -4.25 -1.56 3.91
CA VAL A 14 -3.06 -2.00 3.19
C VAL A 14 -1.93 -2.26 4.18
N PRO A 15 -1.29 -3.43 4.16
CA PRO A 15 -0.15 -3.70 5.03
C PRO A 15 1.06 -2.86 4.61
N ASN A 16 1.90 -2.50 5.58
CA ASN A 16 3.04 -1.58 5.36
C ASN A 16 4.02 -2.07 4.28
N GLU A 17 4.21 -3.37 4.16
CA GLU A 17 5.08 -3.99 3.14
C GLU A 17 4.57 -3.78 1.70
N ALA A 18 3.27 -3.53 1.52
CA ALA A 18 2.68 -3.24 0.22
C ALA A 18 2.64 -1.73 -0.09
N ILE A 19 3.11 -0.88 0.82
CA ILE A 19 3.12 0.57 0.66
C ILE A 19 4.55 1.05 0.44
N LYS A 20 4.78 1.82 -0.62
CA LYS A 20 6.06 2.45 -0.91
C LYS A 20 5.88 3.98 -0.98
N PRO A 21 6.63 4.77 -0.19
CA PRO A 21 6.57 6.21 -0.30
C PRO A 21 7.22 6.69 -1.61
N ILE A 22 6.56 7.61 -2.29
CA ILE A 22 7.09 8.25 -3.49
C ILE A 22 8.03 9.37 -3.05
N SER A 23 9.33 9.21 -3.33
CA SER A 23 10.38 10.11 -2.85
C SER A 23 10.67 11.30 -3.77
N ALA A 24 10.22 11.26 -5.03
CA ALA A 24 10.54 12.28 -6.03
C ALA A 24 9.39 12.56 -7.01
N GLY A 25 9.54 13.61 -7.81
CA GLY A 25 8.59 13.98 -8.86
C GLY A 25 7.32 14.66 -8.33
N ARG A 26 6.32 14.80 -9.21
CA ARG A 26 5.04 15.49 -8.95
C ARG A 26 4.24 14.85 -7.80
N LEU A 27 4.41 13.55 -7.57
CA LEU A 27 3.69 12.78 -6.56
C LEU A 27 4.52 12.57 -5.28
N LYS A 28 5.60 13.33 -5.08
CA LYS A 28 6.40 13.26 -3.85
C LYS A 28 5.53 13.45 -2.59
N GLY A 29 5.70 12.55 -1.64
CA GLY A 29 4.94 12.53 -0.38
C GLY A 29 3.66 11.69 -0.44
N PHE A 30 3.25 11.21 -1.62
CA PHE A 30 2.19 10.23 -1.75
C PHE A 30 2.72 8.80 -1.52
N SER A 31 1.81 7.86 -1.38
CA SER A 31 2.15 6.44 -1.30
C SER A 31 1.80 5.76 -2.62
N ASP A 32 2.72 4.94 -3.08
CA ASP A 32 2.46 3.95 -4.11
C ASP A 32 2.09 2.62 -3.43
N ILE A 33 1.09 1.95 -3.96
CA ILE A 33 0.63 0.67 -3.46
C ILE A 33 1.02 -0.39 -4.47
N ASN A 34 1.75 -1.41 -4.02
CA ASN A 34 2.18 -2.50 -4.89
C ASN A 34 0.97 -3.09 -5.65
N PRO A 35 0.96 -3.05 -6.98
CA PRO A 35 -0.16 -3.55 -7.77
C PRO A 35 -0.46 -5.03 -7.52
N MET A 36 0.56 -5.85 -7.24
CA MET A 36 0.38 -7.26 -6.94
C MET A 36 -0.36 -7.50 -5.64
N TRP A 37 -0.29 -6.57 -4.67
CA TRP A 37 -1.12 -6.64 -3.48
C TRP A 37 -2.62 -6.55 -3.82
N ARG A 38 -2.99 -5.68 -4.77
CA ARG A 38 -4.39 -5.57 -5.21
C ARG A 38 -4.88 -6.86 -5.87
N ILE A 39 -4.07 -7.44 -6.75
CA ILE A 39 -4.35 -8.74 -7.38
C ILE A 39 -4.50 -9.84 -6.31
N LYS A 40 -3.57 -9.91 -5.36
CA LYS A 40 -3.63 -10.84 -4.24
C LYS A 40 -4.93 -10.65 -3.46
N LYS A 41 -5.30 -9.40 -3.15
CA LYS A 41 -6.49 -9.09 -2.34
C LYS A 41 -7.79 -9.45 -3.05
N LEU A 42 -7.89 -9.17 -4.36
CA LEU A 42 -9.01 -9.62 -5.18
C LEU A 42 -9.12 -11.15 -5.21
N THR A 43 -7.97 -11.82 -5.32
CA THR A 43 -7.93 -13.30 -5.32
C THR A 43 -8.30 -13.89 -3.96
N GLU A 44 -7.87 -13.28 -2.86
CA GLU A 44 -8.27 -13.69 -1.50
C GLU A 44 -9.78 -13.54 -1.26
N MET A 45 -10.38 -12.48 -1.81
CA MET A 45 -11.80 -12.18 -1.61
C MET A 45 -12.72 -13.01 -2.50
N PHE A 46 -12.36 -13.19 -3.75
CA PHE A 46 -13.27 -13.69 -4.78
C PHE A 46 -12.80 -15.00 -5.43
N GLY A 47 -11.57 -15.44 -5.18
CA GLY A 47 -10.96 -16.59 -5.85
C GLY A 47 -10.05 -16.19 -7.01
N PRO A 48 -9.56 -17.15 -7.82
CA PRO A 48 -8.61 -16.89 -8.90
C PRO A 48 -9.17 -15.98 -9.98
N CYS A 49 -8.30 -15.15 -10.59
CA CYS A 49 -8.64 -14.36 -11.77
C CYS A 49 -9.08 -15.26 -12.93
N GLY A 50 -10.15 -14.88 -13.60
CA GLY A 50 -10.80 -15.67 -14.65
C GLY A 50 -11.85 -16.68 -14.13
N VAL A 51 -11.96 -16.86 -12.80
CA VAL A 51 -12.94 -17.75 -12.16
C VAL A 51 -13.80 -16.96 -11.17
N GLY A 52 -13.20 -16.42 -10.13
CA GLY A 52 -13.91 -15.71 -9.08
C GLY A 52 -13.96 -14.20 -9.30
N TRP A 53 -13.03 -13.67 -10.06
CA TRP A 53 -13.06 -12.29 -10.58
C TRP A 53 -12.37 -12.26 -11.95
N TRP A 54 -12.74 -11.28 -12.79
CA TRP A 54 -12.15 -11.09 -14.12
C TRP A 54 -12.33 -9.65 -14.57
N TYR A 55 -11.77 -9.31 -15.70
CA TYR A 55 -11.98 -8.02 -16.34
C TYR A 55 -12.10 -8.18 -17.85
N GLU A 56 -12.79 -7.24 -18.47
CA GLU A 56 -12.92 -7.10 -19.91
C GLU A 56 -12.33 -5.76 -20.32
N ILE A 57 -11.49 -5.77 -21.35
CA ILE A 57 -10.96 -4.53 -21.92
C ILE A 57 -11.98 -4.00 -22.92
N THR A 58 -12.53 -2.83 -22.63
CA THR A 58 -13.58 -2.23 -23.45
C THR A 58 -13.03 -1.24 -24.48
N ASP A 59 -11.90 -0.59 -24.17
CA ASP A 59 -11.24 0.33 -25.10
C ASP A 59 -9.72 0.38 -24.89
N LYS A 60 -9.00 0.66 -25.99
CA LYS A 60 -7.56 0.95 -26.01
C LYS A 60 -7.32 2.09 -26.96
N ARG A 61 -6.82 3.21 -26.47
CA ARG A 61 -6.57 4.38 -27.31
C ARG A 61 -5.21 5.00 -27.03
N ILE A 62 -4.65 5.60 -28.06
CA ILE A 62 -3.46 6.44 -27.99
C ILE A 62 -3.91 7.89 -28.13
N VAL A 63 -3.45 8.74 -27.24
CA VAL A 63 -3.69 10.18 -27.28
C VAL A 63 -2.37 10.88 -27.52
N ASP A 64 -2.35 11.71 -28.54
CA ASP A 64 -1.21 12.53 -28.92
C ASP A 64 -1.38 13.95 -28.40
N ASP A 65 -0.33 14.50 -27.79
CA ASP A 65 -0.28 15.92 -27.43
C ASP A 65 0.68 16.67 -28.35
N ASP A 66 0.11 17.47 -29.23
CA ASP A 66 0.86 18.25 -30.21
C ASP A 66 1.76 19.32 -29.63
N ILE A 67 1.46 19.77 -28.42
CA ILE A 67 2.22 20.81 -27.71
C ILE A 67 3.49 20.23 -27.12
N THR A 68 3.35 19.19 -26.30
CA THR A 68 4.47 18.56 -25.58
C THR A 68 5.17 17.49 -26.40
N LYS A 69 4.59 17.08 -27.57
CA LYS A 69 5.04 15.95 -28.38
C LYS A 69 5.10 14.63 -27.61
N GLN A 70 4.34 14.54 -26.53
CA GLN A 70 4.18 13.32 -25.77
C GLN A 70 3.01 12.52 -26.30
N ARG A 71 3.07 11.21 -26.10
CA ARG A 71 1.99 10.29 -26.41
C ARG A 71 1.64 9.48 -25.18
N ALA A 72 0.37 9.34 -24.90
CA ALA A 72 -0.13 8.53 -23.79
C ALA A 72 -1.07 7.44 -24.31
N VAL A 73 -1.06 6.30 -23.65
CA VAL A 73 -2.07 5.26 -23.86
C VAL A 73 -3.07 5.32 -22.72
N PHE A 74 -4.33 5.09 -23.07
CA PHE A 74 -5.41 4.86 -22.11
C PHE A 74 -6.06 3.53 -22.42
N LEU A 75 -6.48 2.84 -21.37
CA LEU A 75 -7.11 1.56 -21.45
C LEU A 75 -8.30 1.54 -20.48
N ASP A 76 -9.47 1.23 -21.00
CA ASP A 76 -10.70 1.14 -20.23
C ASP A 76 -11.06 -0.32 -20.03
N ILE A 77 -11.48 -0.65 -18.81
CA ILE A 77 -11.94 -1.99 -18.43
C ILE A 77 -13.28 -1.95 -17.72
N LEU A 78 -13.95 -3.09 -17.73
CA LEU A 78 -14.96 -3.47 -16.75
C LEU A 78 -14.40 -4.61 -15.92
N LEU A 79 -14.38 -4.44 -14.59
CA LEU A 79 -14.00 -5.46 -13.62
C LEU A 79 -15.26 -6.12 -13.07
N PHE A 80 -15.24 -7.44 -12.95
CA PHE A 80 -16.34 -8.27 -12.45
C PHE A 80 -15.84 -9.18 -11.34
N TYR A 81 -16.71 -9.57 -10.44
CA TYR A 81 -16.46 -10.59 -9.43
C TYR A 81 -17.72 -11.43 -9.19
N ILE A 82 -17.56 -12.61 -8.63
CA ILE A 82 -18.67 -13.40 -8.10
C ILE A 82 -18.84 -13.02 -6.64
N ASP A 83 -20.04 -12.55 -6.29
CA ASP A 83 -20.36 -12.22 -4.92
C ASP A 83 -20.22 -13.45 -4.01
N PRO A 84 -19.38 -13.40 -2.97
CA PRO A 84 -19.10 -14.57 -2.15
C PRO A 84 -20.28 -15.03 -1.28
N GLU A 85 -21.27 -14.16 -1.05
CA GLU A 85 -22.44 -14.49 -0.24
C GLU A 85 -23.56 -15.08 -1.09
N THR A 86 -23.77 -14.54 -2.30
CA THR A 86 -24.88 -14.92 -3.16
C THR A 86 -24.49 -15.86 -4.31
N GLY A 87 -23.21 -15.93 -4.67
CA GLY A 87 -22.71 -16.66 -5.83
C GLY A 87 -23.09 -16.00 -7.17
N VAL A 88 -23.67 -14.80 -7.16
CA VAL A 88 -24.12 -14.11 -8.37
C VAL A 88 -22.99 -13.23 -8.91
N PRO A 89 -22.74 -13.20 -10.26
CA PRO A 89 -21.81 -12.28 -10.87
C PRO A 89 -22.22 -10.82 -10.66
N SER A 90 -21.25 -9.97 -10.32
CA SER A 90 -21.47 -8.52 -10.20
C SER A 90 -21.73 -7.88 -11.57
N HIS A 91 -22.31 -6.67 -11.55
CA HIS A 91 -22.21 -5.78 -12.72
C HIS A 91 -20.77 -5.30 -12.91
N GLY A 92 -20.45 -4.90 -14.16
CA GLY A 92 -19.12 -4.42 -14.50
C GLY A 92 -18.77 -3.10 -13.78
N ILE A 93 -17.65 -3.08 -13.10
CA ILE A 93 -17.10 -1.90 -12.41
C ILE A 93 -16.11 -1.22 -13.36
N PRO A 94 -16.36 0.03 -13.79
CA PRO A 94 -15.50 0.70 -14.76
C PRO A 94 -14.17 1.11 -14.12
N GLY A 95 -13.10 1.02 -14.91
CA GLY A 95 -11.78 1.51 -14.56
C GLY A 95 -11.05 2.00 -15.80
N THR A 96 -10.46 3.18 -15.72
CA THR A 96 -9.59 3.73 -16.76
C THR A 96 -8.19 3.85 -16.21
N GLY A 97 -7.22 3.31 -16.92
CA GLY A 97 -5.81 3.45 -16.62
C GLY A 97 -5.04 4.13 -17.75
N GLY A 98 -3.98 4.83 -17.40
CA GLY A 98 -3.14 5.53 -18.36
C GLY A 98 -1.66 5.36 -18.11
N SER A 99 -0.87 5.44 -19.19
CA SER A 99 0.58 5.45 -19.12
C SER A 99 1.18 6.19 -20.29
N THR A 100 2.39 6.72 -20.11
CA THR A 100 3.12 7.43 -21.17
C THR A 100 3.73 6.43 -22.15
N LEU A 101 3.39 6.55 -23.44
CA LEU A 101 3.98 5.78 -24.53
C LEU A 101 5.28 6.42 -25.03
N VAL A 102 5.25 7.73 -25.26
CA VAL A 102 6.44 8.51 -25.65
C VAL A 102 6.62 9.65 -24.66
N ALA A 103 7.71 9.63 -23.93
CA ALA A 103 8.11 10.68 -23.01
C ALA A 103 9.32 11.44 -23.55
N GLN A 104 9.40 12.74 -23.28
CA GLN A 104 10.61 13.52 -23.52
C GLN A 104 11.52 13.42 -22.26
N GLU A 105 12.68 12.84 -22.47
CA GLU A 105 13.71 12.72 -21.42
C GLU A 105 14.93 13.59 -21.75
N LYS A 106 15.88 13.67 -20.81
CA LYS A 106 17.10 14.48 -21.01
C LYS A 106 17.92 14.06 -22.23
N ASN A 107 17.86 12.78 -22.60
CA ASN A 107 18.62 12.19 -23.71
C ASN A 107 17.80 12.08 -25.02
N GLY A 108 16.61 12.67 -25.06
CA GLY A 108 15.70 12.60 -26.19
C GLY A 108 14.40 11.83 -25.91
N PRO A 109 13.59 11.57 -26.95
CA PRO A 109 12.34 10.85 -26.78
C PRO A 109 12.59 9.39 -26.39
N TYR A 110 11.84 8.90 -25.40
CA TYR A 110 11.85 7.51 -24.95
C TYR A 110 10.52 6.84 -25.31
N LEU A 111 10.57 5.69 -25.97
CA LEU A 111 9.42 4.87 -26.30
C LEU A 111 9.28 3.74 -25.27
N SER A 112 8.15 3.69 -24.55
CA SER A 112 7.87 2.64 -23.56
C SER A 112 7.17 1.45 -24.22
N ASP A 113 7.78 0.27 -24.16
CA ASP A 113 7.19 -1.00 -24.55
C ASP A 113 6.27 -1.60 -23.49
N GLU A 114 6.29 -1.02 -22.27
CA GLU A 114 5.48 -1.46 -21.12
C GLU A 114 4.21 -0.64 -20.91
N CYS A 115 4.00 0.43 -21.67
CA CYS A 115 2.94 1.40 -21.41
C CYS A 115 1.54 0.78 -21.31
N PHE A 116 1.19 -0.18 -22.17
CA PHE A 116 -0.12 -0.85 -22.10
C PHE A 116 -0.25 -1.78 -20.89
N LYS A 117 0.83 -2.42 -20.47
CA LYS A 117 0.86 -3.24 -19.23
C LYS A 117 0.64 -2.35 -18.02
N MET A 118 1.28 -1.19 -17.97
CA MET A 118 1.11 -0.21 -16.89
C MET A 118 -0.30 0.37 -16.89
N ALA A 119 -0.85 0.73 -18.07
CA ALA A 119 -2.21 1.23 -18.19
C ALA A 119 -3.25 0.19 -17.74
N LEU A 120 -3.07 -1.09 -18.05
CA LEU A 120 -3.95 -2.17 -17.58
C LEU A 120 -3.90 -2.30 -16.06
N THR A 121 -2.71 -2.30 -15.47
CA THR A 121 -2.54 -2.39 -14.02
C THR A 121 -3.17 -1.19 -13.30
N ASP A 122 -3.06 0.00 -13.89
CA ASP A 122 -3.70 1.21 -13.37
C ASP A 122 -5.23 1.13 -13.49
N ALA A 123 -5.76 0.64 -14.61
CA ALA A 123 -7.20 0.44 -14.81
C ALA A 123 -7.80 -0.51 -13.76
N ILE A 124 -7.14 -1.66 -13.50
CA ILE A 124 -7.55 -2.58 -12.44
C ILE A 124 -7.51 -1.88 -11.08
N SER A 125 -6.47 -1.08 -10.82
CA SER A 125 -6.35 -0.31 -9.58
C SER A 125 -7.48 0.70 -9.42
N VAL A 126 -7.89 1.36 -10.48
CA VAL A 126 -9.00 2.33 -10.47
C VAL A 126 -10.34 1.62 -10.23
N ALA A 127 -10.63 0.56 -10.97
CA ALA A 127 -11.86 -0.22 -10.79
C ALA A 127 -11.97 -0.79 -9.35
N SER A 128 -10.89 -1.35 -8.82
CA SER A 128 -10.88 -1.95 -7.49
C SER A 128 -11.10 -0.95 -6.33
N LYS A 129 -10.81 0.34 -6.54
CA LYS A 129 -11.13 1.38 -5.54
C LYS A 129 -12.62 1.48 -5.26
N ALA A 130 -13.49 1.20 -6.23
CA ALA A 130 -14.93 1.20 -6.03
C ALA A 130 -15.39 0.12 -5.04
N LEU A 131 -14.61 -0.96 -4.87
CA LEU A 131 -14.82 -1.97 -3.84
C LEU A 131 -14.25 -1.58 -2.47
N GLY A 132 -13.53 -0.46 -2.38
CA GLY A 132 -12.87 -0.01 -1.15
C GLY A 132 -11.40 -0.44 -1.02
N LEU A 133 -10.80 -1.07 -2.04
CA LEU A 133 -9.38 -1.49 -1.95
C LEU A 133 -8.49 -0.29 -1.64
N ALA A 134 -7.74 -0.43 -0.53
CA ALA A 134 -6.82 0.59 -0.04
C ALA A 134 -7.49 1.92 0.38
N ALA A 135 -8.78 1.91 0.68
CA ALA A 135 -9.54 3.11 1.01
C ALA A 135 -8.90 3.93 2.14
N ASP A 136 -8.34 3.28 3.16
CA ASP A 136 -7.70 3.97 4.29
C ASP A 136 -6.52 4.85 3.86
N ILE A 137 -5.74 4.42 2.85
CA ILE A 137 -4.62 5.19 2.31
C ILE A 137 -5.11 6.43 1.58
N TYR A 138 -6.13 6.26 0.74
CA TYR A 138 -6.69 7.38 -0.04
C TYR A 138 -7.42 8.35 0.86
N TYR A 139 -8.20 7.87 1.82
CA TYR A 139 -8.95 8.70 2.76
C TYR A 139 -8.02 9.53 3.67
N ALA A 140 -6.99 8.91 4.24
CA ALA A 140 -6.05 9.59 5.14
C ALA A 140 -5.16 10.63 4.42
N LYS A 141 -4.94 10.49 3.11
CA LYS A 141 -4.06 11.35 2.31
C LYS A 141 -4.80 12.26 1.35
N ASP A 142 -6.13 12.17 1.31
CA ASP A 142 -6.92 13.03 0.46
C ASP A 142 -6.81 14.48 0.93
N ARG A 143 -5.86 15.19 0.32
CA ARG A 143 -5.88 16.66 0.28
C ARG A 143 -6.94 17.08 -0.72
N SER A 144 -8.18 16.69 -0.46
CA SER A 144 -9.27 17.06 -1.31
C SER A 144 -9.39 18.60 -1.32
N LYS A 145 -9.75 19.15 -2.47
CA LYS A 145 -10.08 20.59 -2.61
C LYS A 145 -11.22 21.03 -1.65
N TYR A 146 -11.81 20.08 -0.93
CA TYR A 146 -12.88 20.28 0.04
C TYR A 146 -12.40 20.29 1.50
N THR A 147 -11.15 19.92 1.79
CA THR A 147 -10.56 20.11 3.12
C THR A 147 -10.15 21.56 3.27
N ASN A 148 -10.95 22.31 4.00
CA ASN A 148 -10.62 23.68 4.39
C ASN A 148 -9.40 23.61 5.34
N PRO A 149 -8.26 24.29 5.09
CA PRO A 149 -7.12 24.25 5.99
C PRO A 149 -7.43 24.76 7.40
N ASN A 150 -8.60 25.38 7.60
CA ASN A 150 -9.08 25.87 8.88
C ASN A 150 -10.07 24.91 9.60
N ASP A 151 -10.50 23.83 8.98
CA ASP A 151 -11.38 22.82 9.59
C ASP A 151 -10.57 21.70 10.29
N ALA A 152 -9.64 22.08 11.14
CA ALA A 152 -8.86 21.13 11.95
C ALA A 152 -9.62 20.49 13.11
N SER A 153 -10.99 20.57 13.11
CA SER A 153 -11.75 20.21 14.31
C SER A 153 -12.63 18.98 14.24
N ASP A 154 -12.81 18.30 13.08
CA ASP A 154 -13.76 17.16 13.05
C ASP A 154 -13.39 15.96 12.16
N CYS A 155 -12.14 15.79 11.78
CA CYS A 155 -11.67 14.46 11.40
C CYS A 155 -11.14 13.76 12.64
N ALA A 156 -11.93 12.87 13.22
CA ALA A 156 -11.39 11.87 14.12
C ALA A 156 -10.25 11.19 13.37
N ILE A 157 -9.03 11.59 13.69
CA ILE A 157 -7.81 10.96 13.20
C ILE A 157 -7.92 9.51 13.66
N VAL A 158 -8.24 8.61 12.73
CA VAL A 158 -7.92 7.20 12.98
C VAL A 158 -6.43 7.21 13.21
N PRO A 159 -5.94 6.88 14.41
CA PRO A 159 -4.52 6.90 14.68
C PRO A 159 -3.84 6.04 13.61
N PRO A 160 -2.67 6.44 13.10
CA PRO A 160 -1.92 5.61 12.17
C PRO A 160 -1.85 4.22 12.78
N PRO A 161 -2.04 3.14 11.98
CA PRO A 161 -1.99 1.78 12.51
C PRO A 161 -0.73 1.68 13.35
N ALA A 162 -0.90 1.24 14.58
CA ALA A 162 0.18 1.10 15.54
C ALA A 162 1.35 0.42 14.80
N LYS A 163 2.56 0.95 14.99
CA LYS A 163 3.77 0.37 14.42
C LYS A 163 3.69 -1.14 14.54
N PRO A 164 4.09 -1.93 13.52
CA PRO A 164 3.94 -3.36 13.57
C PRO A 164 4.55 -3.87 14.87
N VAL A 165 3.69 -4.36 15.74
CA VAL A 165 4.12 -5.13 16.89
C VAL A 165 4.66 -6.41 16.26
N ASN A 166 5.96 -6.65 16.39
CA ASN A 166 6.53 -7.94 16.09
C ASN A 166 5.76 -8.96 16.93
N VAL A 167 4.79 -9.63 16.32
CA VAL A 167 4.13 -10.77 16.94
C VAL A 167 5.15 -11.90 16.97
N VAL A 168 5.91 -11.94 18.04
CA VAL A 168 6.59 -13.16 18.46
C VAL A 168 5.46 -14.09 18.91
N ILE A 169 5.23 -15.14 18.16
CA ILE A 169 4.29 -16.20 18.53
C ILE A 169 4.80 -16.82 19.84
N GLY A 170 4.08 -16.57 20.93
CA GLY A 170 4.29 -17.19 22.24
C GLY A 170 5.05 -16.34 23.25
N GLY A 171 4.34 -15.66 24.15
CA GLY A 171 4.88 -15.10 25.39
C GLY A 171 4.19 -13.81 25.82
N ASN A 172 3.54 -13.86 26.95
CA ASN A 172 2.87 -12.83 27.71
C ASN A 172 3.35 -11.38 27.43
N ALA A 173 2.44 -10.55 26.96
CA ALA A 173 2.55 -9.10 27.00
C ALA A 173 2.53 -8.67 28.49
N ASP A 174 3.66 -8.12 28.97
CA ASP A 174 3.87 -7.39 30.22
C ASP A 174 5.10 -7.85 31.05
N LEU A 175 6.10 -8.47 30.42
CA LEU A 175 7.36 -8.66 31.11
C LEU A 175 8.27 -7.44 30.88
N PRO A 176 8.75 -6.78 31.95
CA PRO A 176 9.68 -5.66 31.81
C PRO A 176 10.97 -6.15 31.11
N MET A 177 11.42 -5.40 30.07
CA MET A 177 12.69 -5.68 29.43
C MET A 177 13.82 -5.54 30.43
N ILE A 178 14.57 -6.61 30.65
CA ILE A 178 15.64 -6.66 31.65
C ILE A 178 17.01 -6.95 31.02
N CYS A 179 18.04 -6.38 31.59
CA CYS A 179 19.41 -6.66 31.21
C CYS A 179 19.77 -8.11 31.55
N THR A 180 20.26 -8.87 30.61
CA THR A 180 20.63 -10.30 30.76
C THR A 180 21.75 -10.51 31.78
N ASP A 181 22.65 -9.54 31.95
CA ASP A 181 23.81 -9.70 32.81
C ASP A 181 23.58 -9.25 34.27
N CYS A 182 22.69 -8.27 34.52
CA CYS A 182 22.50 -7.73 35.88
C CYS A 182 21.04 -7.60 36.33
N GLY A 183 20.05 -8.01 35.50
CA GLY A 183 18.63 -7.98 35.85
C GLY A 183 17.99 -6.59 35.89
N LYS A 184 18.73 -5.51 35.62
CA LYS A 184 18.19 -4.14 35.62
C LYS A 184 17.23 -3.93 34.48
N GLN A 185 16.10 -3.29 34.75
CA GLN A 185 15.14 -2.88 33.71
C GLN A 185 15.79 -1.91 32.72
N ILE A 186 15.57 -2.12 31.44
CA ILE A 186 16.11 -1.32 30.36
C ILE A 186 14.97 -0.77 29.49
N LYS A 187 15.23 0.33 28.80
CA LYS A 187 14.27 0.96 27.89
C LYS A 187 14.35 0.31 26.49
N ASP A 188 13.29 0.46 25.69
CA ASP A 188 13.18 -0.12 24.36
C ASP A 188 14.34 0.27 23.45
N ASP A 189 14.72 1.56 23.46
CA ASP A 189 15.84 2.09 22.66
C ASP A 189 17.18 1.49 23.09
N GLU A 190 17.35 1.23 24.38
CA GLU A 190 18.55 0.64 24.96
C GLU A 190 18.62 -0.87 24.69
N HIS A 191 17.47 -1.55 24.70
CA HIS A 191 17.31 -2.95 24.34
C HIS A 191 17.71 -3.17 22.86
N ASP A 192 17.08 -2.47 21.94
CA ASP A 192 17.28 -2.66 20.51
C ASP A 192 18.71 -2.34 20.09
N TRP A 193 19.27 -1.28 20.63
CA TRP A 193 20.67 -0.93 20.40
C TRP A 193 21.61 -2.01 20.92
N SER A 194 21.35 -2.53 22.12
CA SER A 194 22.17 -3.57 22.73
C SER A 194 22.12 -4.88 21.97
N VAL A 195 20.93 -5.35 21.58
CA VAL A 195 20.77 -6.57 20.78
C VAL A 195 21.51 -6.45 19.44
N LYS A 196 21.42 -5.27 18.79
CA LYS A 196 22.11 -5.03 17.49
C LYS A 196 23.64 -5.12 17.58
N TYR A 197 24.25 -4.63 18.67
CA TYR A 197 25.70 -4.51 18.77
C TYR A 197 26.38 -5.52 19.69
N TYR A 198 25.61 -6.19 20.56
CA TYR A 198 26.12 -7.17 21.52
C TYR A 198 25.41 -8.53 21.43
N GLY A 199 24.35 -8.64 20.61
CA GLY A 199 23.60 -9.89 20.42
C GLY A 199 22.68 -10.27 21.60
N LYS A 200 22.60 -9.44 22.63
CA LYS A 200 21.78 -9.66 23.82
C LYS A 200 21.34 -8.35 24.48
N PRO A 201 20.21 -8.33 25.22
CA PRO A 201 19.75 -7.15 25.93
C PRO A 201 20.70 -6.81 27.10
N LEU A 202 21.35 -5.65 27.07
CA LEU A 202 22.26 -5.18 28.11
C LEU A 202 21.98 -3.72 28.46
N CYS A 203 21.99 -3.39 29.75
CA CYS A 203 22.00 -2.00 30.20
C CYS A 203 23.34 -1.33 29.84
N ARG A 204 23.38 0.01 29.82
CA ARG A 204 24.59 0.77 29.46
C ARG A 204 25.85 0.41 30.23
N ASP A 205 25.68 0.07 31.50
CA ASP A 205 26.81 -0.32 32.38
C ASP A 205 27.36 -1.70 32.01
N CYS A 206 26.50 -2.64 31.64
CA CYS A 206 26.90 -3.96 31.15
C CYS A 206 27.44 -3.94 29.75
N GLN A 207 26.96 -3.05 28.89
CA GLN A 207 27.52 -2.83 27.55
C GLN A 207 29.00 -2.41 27.57
N ARG A 208 29.42 -1.62 28.60
CA ARG A 208 30.83 -1.22 28.76
C ARG A 208 31.75 -2.38 29.16
N LYS A 209 31.18 -3.44 29.72
CA LYS A 209 31.93 -4.63 30.21
C LYS A 209 31.95 -5.77 29.19
N ASN A 210 31.13 -5.69 28.14
CA ASN A 210 31.00 -6.74 27.16
C ASN A 210 31.64 -6.33 25.82
N PRO A 211 32.30 -7.24 25.09
CA PRO A 211 32.83 -6.96 23.77
C PRO A 211 31.69 -6.80 22.75
N ARG A 212 31.83 -5.85 21.83
CA ARG A 212 30.89 -5.70 20.69
C ARG A 212 31.09 -6.85 19.72
N LEU A 213 30.01 -7.25 19.05
CA LEU A 213 30.09 -8.17 17.92
C LEU A 213 30.98 -7.57 16.83
N LYS A 214 31.99 -8.30 16.41
CA LYS A 214 32.81 -7.92 15.25
C LYS A 214 31.93 -7.99 14.00
N LYS A 215 31.92 -6.92 13.21
CA LYS A 215 31.30 -6.90 11.89
C LYS A 215 32.00 -7.84 10.95
#